data_902583cf1accbb123cff922ae0ac30ca
#
_entry.id   902583cf1accbb123cff922ae0ac30ca
#
_cell.length_a   1.000
_cell.length_b   1.000
_cell.length_c   1.000
_cell.angle_alpha   90.00
_cell.angle_beta   90.00
_cell.angle_gamma   90.00
#
_symmetry.space_group_name_H-M   'P 1'
#
loop_
_entity.id
_entity.type
_entity.pdbx_description
1 polymer ?
#
loop_
_entity_poly.entity_id
_entity_poly.type
_entity_poly.pdbx_seq_one_letter_code
_entity_poly.pdbx_strand_id
1 'polypeptide(L)'
;FILLGDRSIKPGDVISIGDQFGWVRELRARYIVVRNRDGVETLIPNENLVTTDVINWSYSDLKVRLRIPVQISYEDDPEQAMEIMVQAASSSSRVLRDPAPVCRLMEFADSGISLELRVWLSDPQEGVANIRSDINLAIWRGFKEAGITIPYPQRDVHLRQVVET
;
A
#
# COMPACT_ATOMS: atom_id res chain seq x y z
N PHE A 1 -9.63 -0.48 32.09
CA PHE A 1 -8.46 -0.24 32.97
C PHE A 1 -7.19 -1.00 32.52
N ILE A 2 -7.35 -2.14 31.81
CA ILE A 2 -6.25 -3.04 31.45
C ILE A 2 -5.37 -2.46 30.31
N LEU A 3 -5.96 -1.84 29.29
CA LEU A 3 -5.20 -1.30 28.14
C LEU A 3 -4.36 -0.05 28.45
N LEU A 4 -4.82 0.77 29.40
CA LEU A 4 -4.09 1.96 29.85
C LEU A 4 -2.94 1.64 30.81
N GLY A 5 -3.04 0.51 31.53
CA GLY A 5 -1.98 0.03 32.43
C GLY A 5 -0.83 -0.68 31.71
N ASP A 6 -1.13 -1.29 30.56
CA ASP A 6 -0.20 -2.13 29.81
C ASP A 6 0.58 -1.36 28.71
N ARG A 7 0.30 -0.08 28.52
CA ARG A 7 0.92 0.79 27.50
C ARG A 7 0.88 0.22 26.07
N SER A 8 -0.07 -0.65 25.79
CA SER A 8 -0.27 -1.24 24.46
C SER A 8 -0.70 -0.22 23.40
N ILE A 9 -1.28 0.91 23.84
CA ILE A 9 -1.64 2.06 23.00
C ILE A 9 -1.14 3.32 23.72
N LYS A 10 -0.44 4.19 23.00
CA LYS A 10 0.09 5.46 23.51
C LYS A 10 -0.15 6.61 22.53
N PRO A 11 -0.15 7.86 22.98
CA PRO A 11 -0.20 9.02 22.10
C PRO A 11 0.93 8.98 21.07
N GLY A 12 0.59 9.28 19.82
CA GLY A 12 1.50 9.18 18.67
C GLY A 12 1.45 7.85 17.93
N ASP A 13 0.87 6.81 18.50
CA ASP A 13 0.69 5.54 17.78
C ASP A 13 -0.27 5.69 16.61
N VAL A 14 0.01 4.93 15.56
CA VAL A 14 -0.87 4.78 14.40
C VAL A 14 -1.68 3.50 14.57
N ILE A 15 -3.00 3.64 14.66
CA ILE A 15 -3.90 2.52 14.89
C ILE A 15 -5.00 2.43 13.85
N SER A 16 -5.49 1.21 13.65
CA SER A 16 -6.75 0.92 12.98
C SER A 16 -7.67 0.16 13.91
N ILE A 17 -8.92 0.57 13.96
CA ILE A 17 -9.99 -0.12 14.68
C ILE A 17 -11.26 -0.08 13.83
N GLY A 18 -11.74 -1.24 13.38
CA GLY A 18 -12.79 -1.29 12.38
C GLY A 18 -12.41 -0.48 11.13
N ASP A 19 -13.26 0.44 10.72
CA ASP A 19 -13.03 1.34 9.58
C ASP A 19 -12.26 2.63 9.95
N GLN A 20 -11.92 2.80 11.21
CA GLN A 20 -11.20 3.98 11.69
C GLN A 20 -9.71 3.77 11.60
N PHE A 21 -9.01 4.73 11.01
CA PHE A 21 -7.56 4.77 10.92
C PHE A 21 -7.04 6.16 11.29
N GLY A 22 -6.00 6.22 12.10
CA GLY A 22 -5.40 7.51 12.44
C GLY A 22 -4.36 7.42 13.56
N TRP A 23 -3.97 8.60 14.02
CA TRP A 23 -3.03 8.76 15.12
C TRP A 23 -3.75 8.94 16.44
N VAL A 24 -3.29 8.26 17.47
CA VAL A 24 -3.74 8.49 18.83
C VAL A 24 -3.24 9.86 19.29
N ARG A 25 -4.16 10.79 19.48
CA ARG A 25 -3.87 12.14 19.97
C ARG A 25 -3.80 12.18 21.48
N GLU A 26 -4.79 11.60 22.12
CA GLU A 26 -4.96 11.63 23.58
C GLU A 26 -5.52 10.30 24.07
N LEU A 27 -5.09 9.94 25.27
CA LEU A 27 -5.70 8.88 26.08
C LEU A 27 -6.47 9.52 27.23
N ARG A 28 -7.76 9.24 27.30
CA ARG A 28 -8.63 9.68 28.39
C ARG A 28 -9.09 8.47 29.22
N ALA A 29 -9.67 8.75 30.37
CA ALA A 29 -10.09 7.71 31.30
C ALA A 29 -11.15 6.75 30.72
N ARG A 30 -11.98 7.22 29.78
CA ARG A 30 -13.09 6.45 29.20
C ARG A 30 -13.03 6.27 27.69
N TYR A 31 -12.20 7.05 27.00
CA TYR A 31 -12.06 7.01 25.54
C TYR A 31 -10.67 7.43 25.12
N ILE A 32 -10.32 7.09 23.88
CA ILE A 32 -9.17 7.64 23.19
C ILE A 32 -9.62 8.59 22.09
N VAL A 33 -8.76 9.55 21.75
CA VAL A 33 -8.97 10.46 20.61
C VAL A 33 -8.03 10.05 19.49
N VAL A 34 -8.60 9.67 18.35
CA VAL A 34 -7.88 9.29 17.14
C VAL A 34 -8.15 10.32 16.06
N ARG A 35 -7.10 10.89 15.48
CA ARG A 35 -7.20 11.87 14.40
C ARG A 35 -6.77 11.24 13.08
N ASN A 36 -7.61 11.34 12.05
CA ASN A 36 -7.26 10.90 10.71
C ASN A 36 -6.54 12.02 9.93
N ARG A 37 -6.16 11.74 8.66
CA ARG A 37 -5.45 12.68 7.79
C ARG A 37 -6.30 13.86 7.35
N ASP A 38 -7.61 13.71 7.32
CA ASP A 38 -8.54 14.79 6.99
C ASP A 38 -8.76 15.74 8.20
N GLY A 39 -8.07 15.47 9.31
CA GLY A 39 -8.15 16.27 10.52
C GLY A 39 -9.38 15.94 11.38
N VAL A 40 -10.14 14.93 11.02
CA VAL A 40 -11.32 14.49 11.79
C VAL A 40 -10.84 13.72 13.01
N GLU A 41 -11.36 14.10 14.18
CA GLU A 41 -11.10 13.43 15.45
C GLU A 41 -12.27 12.53 15.81
N THR A 42 -11.96 11.27 16.05
CA THR A 42 -12.92 10.25 16.48
C THR A 42 -12.64 9.88 17.93
N LEU A 43 -13.68 9.97 18.76
CA LEU A 43 -13.62 9.52 20.15
C LEU A 43 -14.05 8.06 20.20
N ILE A 44 -13.10 7.18 20.54
CA ILE A 44 -13.32 5.74 20.60
C ILE A 44 -13.42 5.33 22.07
N PRO A 45 -14.58 4.84 22.55
CA PRO A 45 -14.71 4.36 23.91
C PRO A 45 -13.72 3.23 24.21
N ASN A 46 -13.15 3.21 25.41
CA ASN A 46 -12.22 2.16 25.83
C ASN A 46 -12.85 0.76 25.78
N GLU A 47 -14.15 0.68 25.91
CA GLU A 47 -14.91 -0.56 25.77
C GLU A 47 -14.75 -1.18 24.37
N ASN A 48 -14.74 -0.35 23.31
CA ASN A 48 -14.54 -0.80 21.95
C ASN A 48 -13.11 -1.34 21.73
N LEU A 49 -12.13 -0.82 22.45
CA LEU A 49 -10.74 -1.29 22.37
C LEU A 49 -10.55 -2.68 22.99
N VAL A 50 -11.45 -3.09 23.87
CA VAL A 50 -11.42 -4.41 24.53
C VAL A 50 -12.20 -5.44 23.72
N THR A 51 -13.25 -5.01 23.03
CA THR A 51 -14.18 -5.90 22.32
C THR A 51 -13.92 -6.02 20.82
N THR A 52 -13.06 -5.16 20.26
CA THR A 52 -12.74 -5.11 18.82
C THR A 52 -11.25 -5.25 18.63
N ASP A 53 -10.86 -5.91 17.54
CA ASP A 53 -9.45 -6.01 17.17
C ASP A 53 -8.88 -4.63 16.86
N VAL A 54 -7.78 -4.29 17.52
CA VAL A 54 -7.03 -3.06 17.31
C VAL A 54 -5.71 -3.41 16.64
N ILE A 55 -5.50 -2.88 15.44
CA ILE A 55 -4.21 -2.98 14.75
C ILE A 55 -3.37 -1.75 15.13
N ASN A 56 -2.29 -1.97 15.85
CA ASN A 56 -1.31 -0.93 16.16
C ASN A 56 -0.12 -1.08 15.23
N TRP A 57 0.02 -0.16 14.28
CA TRP A 57 1.07 -0.17 13.25
C TRP A 57 2.44 0.24 13.79
N SER A 58 2.50 0.80 14.98
CA SER A 58 3.72 1.32 15.62
C SER A 58 4.09 0.60 16.93
N TYR A 59 3.41 -0.49 17.26
CA TYR A 59 3.50 -1.12 18.58
C TYR A 59 4.91 -1.59 18.96
N SER A 60 5.52 -2.42 18.13
CA SER A 60 6.83 -3.02 18.41
C SER A 60 7.90 -2.67 17.38
N ASP A 61 7.52 -2.45 16.14
CA ASP A 61 8.39 -2.07 15.04
C ASP A 61 7.68 -1.06 14.15
N LEU A 62 8.32 0.08 13.91
CA LEU A 62 7.79 1.13 13.03
C LEU A 62 7.85 0.74 11.55
N LYS A 63 8.53 -0.36 11.22
CA LYS A 63 8.67 -0.81 9.85
C LYS A 63 7.37 -1.42 9.33
N VAL A 64 6.83 -0.86 8.27
CA VAL A 64 5.67 -1.40 7.57
C VAL A 64 6.01 -1.70 6.12
N ARG A 65 5.38 -2.74 5.58
CA ARG A 65 5.52 -3.13 4.19
C ARG A 65 4.39 -2.56 3.36
N LEU A 66 4.75 -1.74 2.37
CA LEU A 66 3.84 -1.24 1.35
C LEU A 66 3.89 -2.17 0.13
N ARG A 67 2.72 -2.52 -0.40
CA ARG A 67 2.57 -3.29 -1.64
C ARG A 67 2.05 -2.38 -2.73
N ILE A 68 2.70 -2.44 -3.89
CA ILE A 68 2.36 -1.63 -5.07
C ILE A 68 2.15 -2.60 -6.24
N PRO A 69 0.89 -2.93 -6.57
CA PRO A 69 0.56 -3.77 -7.70
C PRO A 69 0.62 -2.96 -9.00
N VAL A 70 1.17 -3.57 -10.04
CA VAL A 70 1.20 -3.02 -11.41
C VAL A 70 0.98 -4.17 -12.38
N GLN A 71 0.22 -3.93 -13.44
CA GLN A 71 0.02 -4.90 -14.51
C GLN A 71 0.74 -4.42 -15.78
N ILE A 72 1.40 -5.33 -16.48
CA ILE A 72 2.07 -5.08 -17.77
C ILE A 72 1.46 -5.95 -18.86
N SER A 73 1.67 -5.57 -20.12
CA SER A 73 1.26 -6.35 -21.27
C SER A 73 1.98 -7.71 -21.31
N TYR A 74 1.33 -8.73 -21.88
CA TYR A 74 1.96 -10.02 -22.17
C TYR A 74 3.06 -9.94 -23.22
N GLU A 75 3.09 -8.86 -24.01
CA GLU A 75 4.12 -8.61 -25.03
C GLU A 75 5.44 -8.09 -24.43
N ASP A 76 5.41 -7.66 -23.17
CA ASP A 76 6.56 -7.06 -22.50
C ASP A 76 7.34 -8.08 -21.67
N ASP A 77 8.61 -7.77 -21.42
CA ASP A 77 9.49 -8.57 -20.57
C ASP A 77 9.21 -8.29 -19.07
N PRO A 78 8.67 -9.26 -18.33
CA PRO A 78 8.39 -9.06 -16.91
C PRO A 78 9.65 -8.88 -16.05
N GLU A 79 10.79 -9.48 -16.42
CA GLU A 79 12.03 -9.33 -15.66
C GLU A 79 12.54 -7.88 -15.77
N GLN A 80 12.52 -7.32 -16.97
CA GLN A 80 12.87 -5.90 -17.18
C GLN A 80 11.91 -4.96 -16.42
N ALA A 81 10.63 -5.25 -16.45
CA ALA A 81 9.62 -4.47 -15.72
C ALA A 81 9.88 -4.50 -14.22
N MET A 82 10.17 -5.68 -13.65
CA MET A 82 10.47 -5.83 -12.23
C MET A 82 11.73 -5.07 -11.82
N GLU A 83 12.77 -5.07 -12.63
CA GLU A 83 13.98 -4.27 -12.37
C GLU A 83 13.69 -2.78 -12.32
N ILE A 84 12.91 -2.26 -13.27
CA ILE A 84 12.48 -0.85 -13.31
C ILE A 84 11.70 -0.50 -12.07
N MET A 85 10.77 -1.36 -11.62
CA MET A 85 9.97 -1.14 -10.42
C MET A 85 10.84 -1.09 -9.16
N VAL A 86 11.85 -1.95 -9.04
CA VAL A 86 12.80 -1.94 -7.92
C VAL A 86 13.66 -0.68 -7.95
N GLN A 87 14.14 -0.25 -9.12
CA GLN A 87 14.90 0.99 -9.27
C GLN A 87 14.05 2.21 -8.90
N ALA A 88 12.78 2.26 -9.32
CA ALA A 88 11.84 3.31 -8.98
C ALA A 88 11.64 3.43 -7.46
N ALA A 89 11.52 2.29 -6.77
CA ALA A 89 11.44 2.26 -5.31
C ALA A 89 12.72 2.77 -4.65
N SER A 90 13.88 2.34 -5.14
CA SER A 90 15.18 2.68 -4.58
C SER A 90 15.56 4.15 -4.73
N SER A 91 14.89 4.87 -5.62
CA SER A 91 15.07 6.32 -5.79
C SER A 91 14.43 7.15 -4.65
N SER A 92 13.51 6.58 -3.90
CA SER A 92 12.87 7.25 -2.78
C SER A 92 13.70 7.13 -1.51
N SER A 93 13.97 8.28 -0.87
CA SER A 93 14.73 8.33 0.41
C SER A 93 13.97 7.69 1.58
N ARG A 94 12.65 7.56 1.48
CA ARG A 94 11.80 6.96 2.51
C ARG A 94 11.75 5.43 2.46
N VAL A 95 12.13 4.85 1.33
CA VAL A 95 12.21 3.39 1.19
C VAL A 95 13.48 2.88 1.86
N LEU A 96 13.31 1.90 2.73
CA LEU A 96 14.45 1.26 3.40
C LEU A 96 15.29 0.47 2.40
N ARG A 97 16.61 0.49 2.64
CA ARG A 97 17.57 -0.35 1.90
C ARG A 97 17.66 -1.76 2.47
N ASP A 98 17.29 -1.91 3.73
CA ASP A 98 17.23 -3.19 4.45
C ASP A 98 15.99 -3.21 5.36
N PRO A 99 15.00 -4.06 5.08
CA PRO A 99 14.88 -4.97 3.93
C PRO A 99 14.78 -4.23 2.58
N ALA A 100 15.51 -4.73 1.57
CA ALA A 100 15.54 -4.13 0.24
C ALA A 100 14.18 -4.24 -0.47
N PRO A 101 13.86 -3.31 -1.40
CA PRO A 101 12.72 -3.46 -2.29
C PRO A 101 12.79 -4.75 -3.11
N VAL A 102 11.67 -5.42 -3.23
CA VAL A 102 11.55 -6.66 -4.01
C VAL A 102 10.31 -6.59 -4.88
N CYS A 103 10.43 -6.93 -6.16
CA CYS A 103 9.30 -7.11 -7.05
C CYS A 103 9.05 -8.59 -7.31
N ARG A 104 7.78 -8.99 -7.42
CA ARG A 104 7.34 -10.36 -7.67
C ARG A 104 6.34 -10.40 -8.83
N LEU A 105 6.47 -11.40 -9.69
CA LEU A 105 5.41 -11.77 -10.60
C LEU A 105 4.38 -12.57 -9.79
N MET A 106 3.15 -12.06 -9.74
CA MET A 106 2.08 -12.61 -8.91
C MET A 106 1.21 -13.60 -9.66
N GLU A 107 0.79 -13.23 -10.87
CA GLU A 107 -0.08 -14.07 -11.68
C GLU A 107 -0.08 -13.65 -13.15
N PHE A 108 -0.53 -14.56 -14.00
CA PHE A 108 -0.90 -14.29 -15.39
C PHE A 108 -2.40 -14.01 -15.42
N ALA A 109 -2.77 -12.73 -15.39
CA ALA A 109 -4.15 -12.27 -15.29
C ALA A 109 -4.82 -12.15 -16.68
N ASP A 110 -6.12 -11.84 -16.68
CA ASP A 110 -6.95 -11.81 -17.91
C ASP A 110 -6.45 -10.82 -18.96
N SER A 111 -5.88 -9.70 -18.56
CA SER A 111 -5.46 -8.63 -19.48
C SER A 111 -3.95 -8.34 -19.46
N GLY A 112 -3.19 -9.04 -18.65
CA GLY A 112 -1.76 -8.82 -18.55
C GLY A 112 -1.10 -9.59 -17.41
N ILE A 113 0.19 -9.35 -17.23
CA ILE A 113 1.01 -9.97 -16.18
C ILE A 113 0.96 -9.07 -14.95
N SER A 114 0.52 -9.61 -13.82
CA SER A 114 0.45 -8.89 -12.55
C SER A 114 1.77 -8.97 -11.80
N LEU A 115 2.36 -7.82 -11.54
CA LEU A 115 3.58 -7.64 -10.74
C LEU A 115 3.23 -6.94 -9.43
N GLU A 116 3.95 -7.24 -8.36
CA GLU A 116 3.81 -6.57 -7.07
C GLU A 116 5.18 -6.15 -6.54
N LEU A 117 5.36 -4.85 -6.41
CA LEU A 117 6.52 -4.27 -5.72
C LEU A 117 6.25 -4.20 -4.23
N ARG A 118 7.19 -4.64 -3.43
CA ARG A 118 7.15 -4.62 -1.96
C ARG A 118 8.28 -3.76 -1.44
N VAL A 119 7.93 -2.74 -0.69
CA VAL A 119 8.88 -1.82 -0.07
C VAL A 119 8.63 -1.69 1.42
N TRP A 120 9.68 -1.46 2.18
CA TRP A 120 9.59 -1.24 3.61
C TRP A 120 9.83 0.23 3.94
N LEU A 121 9.05 0.75 4.88
CA LEU A 121 9.10 2.10 5.40
C LEU A 121 9.27 2.05 6.91
N SER A 122 10.00 3.01 7.48
CA SER A 122 10.14 3.16 8.94
C SER A 122 9.34 4.32 9.51
N ASP A 123 8.62 5.05 8.65
CA ASP A 123 7.90 6.27 8.97
C ASP A 123 6.44 6.26 8.50
N PRO A 124 5.64 5.21 8.82
CA PRO A 124 4.26 5.11 8.35
C PRO A 124 3.38 6.28 8.79
N GLN A 125 3.75 6.94 9.89
CA GLN A 125 3.07 8.12 10.40
C GLN A 125 3.15 9.33 9.45
N GLU A 126 4.21 9.43 8.63
CA GLU A 126 4.36 10.47 7.61
C GLU A 126 3.49 10.25 6.38
N GLY A 127 2.78 9.15 6.39
CA GLY A 127 1.86 8.78 5.35
C GLY A 127 2.44 7.95 4.22
N VAL A 128 1.62 7.03 3.74
CA VAL A 128 1.98 6.11 2.65
C VAL A 128 1.47 6.56 1.29
N ALA A 129 0.49 7.50 1.24
CA ALA A 129 -0.11 7.93 -0.02
C ALA A 129 0.89 8.68 -0.90
N ASN A 130 1.66 9.60 -0.32
CA ASN A 130 2.64 10.38 -1.07
C ASN A 130 3.74 9.49 -1.65
N ILE A 131 4.31 8.60 -0.83
CA ILE A 131 5.36 7.70 -1.30
C ILE A 131 4.85 6.70 -2.35
N ARG A 132 3.60 6.22 -2.21
CA ARG A 132 2.97 5.38 -3.24
C ARG A 132 2.84 6.14 -4.55
N SER A 133 2.40 7.39 -4.51
CA SER A 133 2.29 8.26 -5.68
C SER A 133 3.63 8.49 -6.35
N ASP A 134 4.67 8.82 -5.58
CA ASP A 134 6.01 9.08 -6.10
C ASP A 134 6.60 7.84 -6.78
N ILE A 135 6.45 6.68 -6.15
CA ILE A 135 6.92 5.39 -6.72
C ILE A 135 6.14 5.06 -8.00
N ASN A 136 4.80 5.21 -7.99
CA ASN A 136 3.98 4.95 -9.17
C ASN A 136 4.37 5.86 -10.35
N LEU A 137 4.64 7.15 -10.08
CA LEU A 137 5.12 8.08 -11.11
C LEU A 137 6.50 7.68 -11.64
N ALA A 138 7.40 7.24 -10.77
CA ALA A 138 8.72 6.77 -11.18
C ALA A 138 8.62 5.49 -12.02
N ILE A 139 7.76 4.54 -11.64
CA ILE A 139 7.46 3.33 -12.41
C ILE A 139 6.92 3.72 -13.80
N TRP A 140 5.93 4.60 -13.83
CA TRP A 140 5.32 5.03 -15.09
C TRP A 140 6.35 5.65 -16.05
N ARG A 141 7.26 6.51 -15.55
CA ARG A 141 8.33 7.09 -16.35
C ARG A 141 9.29 6.04 -16.86
N GLY A 142 9.75 5.14 -15.97
CA GLY A 142 10.66 4.05 -16.35
C GLY A 142 10.04 3.11 -17.39
N PHE A 143 8.76 2.80 -17.27
CA PHE A 143 8.04 1.99 -18.26
C PHE A 143 7.93 2.70 -19.61
N LYS A 144 7.63 4.01 -19.61
CA LYS A 144 7.62 4.81 -20.84
C LYS A 144 8.96 4.82 -21.57
N GLU A 145 10.05 5.01 -20.84
CA GLU A 145 11.41 5.02 -21.39
C GLU A 145 11.81 3.65 -21.96
N ALA A 146 11.39 2.56 -21.29
CA ALA A 146 11.70 1.20 -21.71
C ALA A 146 10.70 0.62 -22.74
N GLY A 147 9.63 1.34 -23.08
CA GLY A 147 8.59 0.87 -23.99
C GLY A 147 7.67 -0.20 -23.40
N ILE A 148 7.62 -0.32 -22.07
CA ILE A 148 6.73 -1.23 -21.38
C ILE A 148 5.32 -0.64 -21.31
N THR A 149 4.33 -1.47 -21.62
CA THR A 149 2.93 -1.08 -21.72
C THR A 149 2.12 -1.51 -20.50
N ILE A 150 1.42 -0.57 -19.88
CA ILE A 150 0.35 -0.88 -18.93
C ILE A 150 -0.90 -1.17 -19.75
N PRO A 151 -1.41 -2.40 -19.77
CA PRO A 151 -2.44 -2.81 -20.72
C PRO A 151 -3.81 -2.21 -20.37
N TYR A 152 -4.56 -1.89 -21.41
CA TYR A 152 -6.02 -1.76 -21.29
C TYR A 152 -6.65 -3.15 -21.17
N PRO A 153 -7.92 -3.25 -20.75
CA PRO A 153 -8.63 -4.52 -20.79
C PRO A 153 -8.55 -5.15 -22.18
N GLN A 154 -8.13 -6.42 -22.24
CA GLN A 154 -7.90 -7.14 -23.51
C GLN A 154 -9.08 -8.06 -23.82
N ARG A 155 -9.47 -8.12 -25.10
CA ARG A 155 -10.46 -9.06 -25.61
C ARG A 155 -10.11 -9.47 -27.02
N ASP A 156 -10.13 -10.77 -27.28
CA ASP A 156 -10.06 -11.30 -28.63
C ASP A 156 -11.45 -11.26 -29.27
N VAL A 157 -11.57 -10.58 -30.41
CA VAL A 157 -12.84 -10.46 -31.13
C VAL A 157 -12.71 -11.15 -32.50
N HIS A 158 -13.47 -12.21 -32.70
CA HIS A 158 -13.54 -12.91 -33.98
C HIS A 158 -14.75 -12.42 -34.76
N LEU A 159 -14.51 -11.66 -35.84
CA LEU A 159 -15.56 -11.21 -36.77
C LEU A 159 -15.83 -12.29 -37.80
N ARG A 160 -17.07 -12.78 -37.86
CA ARG A 160 -17.51 -13.69 -38.90
C ARG A 160 -18.37 -12.91 -39.89
N GLN A 161 -17.98 -12.93 -41.17
CA GLN A 161 -18.79 -12.37 -42.24
C GLN A 161 -19.84 -13.43 -42.64
N VAL A 162 -21.12 -13.11 -42.44
CA VAL A 162 -22.22 -13.93 -42.97
C VAL A 162 -22.41 -13.51 -44.42
N VAL A 163 -22.06 -14.37 -45.35
CA VAL A 163 -22.39 -14.19 -46.76
C VAL A 163 -23.82 -14.65 -46.93
N GLU A 164 -24.75 -13.74 -47.14
CA GLU A 164 -26.11 -14.07 -47.58
C GLU A 164 -26.05 -14.63 -48.98
N THR A 165 -26.51 -15.89 -49.18
CA THR A 165 -26.67 -16.55 -50.45
C THR A 165 -28.02 -16.22 -51.06
#